data_a01f39574f8e295d3522fb6838d85f73
#
_entry.id   a01f39574f8e295d3522fb6838d85f73
#
_cell.length_a   1.000
_cell.length_b   1.000
_cell.length_c   1.000
_cell.angle_alpha   90.00
_cell.angle_beta   90.00
_cell.angle_gamma   90.00
#
_symmetry.space_group_name_H-M   'P 1'
#
loop_
_entity.id
_entity.type
_entity.pdbx_description
1 polymer ?
#
loop_
_entity_poly.entity_id
_entity_poly.type
_entity_poly.pdbx_seq_one_letter_code
_entity_poly.pdbx_strand_id
1 'polypeptide(L)'
;MHWIDWCITIIPLIAILGLAVYSGRYIRGAVDFLAAGRVAGRYVISVGDMASGLSVMLLVAMCEQKYQIGYGIDFWAKIIVPVGIIFSLTGYCTYRWRETKVLSFGQFLEMRYNRSFRIFAAALRTASEMIANALSPAIAVNFFIYFLKLPHTFTVCGVEITTFSFILVILIILALICIWPGGRVSLLLTDTFQGLLAYPVFVIITGYVLLNISWGSEIAPTMMDRVPGESFLNPYDVSSLRDFNIFSLIVWFFSSLLNRASWYGNDTSGSAKTPHEQKMAGILGTWRSGFSTVMLITLAIMVITIMNHRNYAPQAKVIRDTLSVQVAAETIGSDAQRRQVVDAITAMPEQWHIIGEDRPLSRKDNLDTGVFRKVQEVVGQNGDGNFQLQRFRTLYQQMMLPVVLRETLPIGLLGLLALLMIMLVLSTDDSRIFNASATILQDVIMPLRKEPFTPRQHLLWLRLCSVGVAGFFLTFSLWFVQLDYLNMFMVIMTSIWTGGAGPV
;
A
#
# COMPACT_ATOMS: atom_id res chain seq x y z
N MET A 1 -10.33 -18.20 -10.69
CA MET A 1 -9.14 -18.07 -11.58
C MET A 1 -8.99 -19.33 -12.41
N HIS A 2 -8.60 -19.17 -13.66
CA HIS A 2 -8.29 -20.28 -14.58
C HIS A 2 -6.92 -20.90 -14.22
N TRP A 3 -6.63 -22.13 -14.65
CA TRP A 3 -5.33 -22.78 -14.38
C TRP A 3 -4.13 -21.98 -14.95
N ILE A 4 -4.34 -21.28 -16.07
CA ILE A 4 -3.33 -20.38 -16.68
C ILE A 4 -2.94 -19.27 -15.72
N ASP A 5 -3.92 -18.64 -15.06
CA ASP A 5 -3.67 -17.57 -14.09
C ASP A 5 -2.82 -18.06 -12.91
N TRP A 6 -3.07 -19.29 -12.45
CA TRP A 6 -2.27 -19.91 -11.40
C TRP A 6 -0.84 -20.19 -11.83
N CYS A 7 -0.62 -20.67 -13.08
CA CYS A 7 0.73 -20.85 -13.60
C CYS A 7 1.48 -19.52 -13.69
N ILE A 8 0.84 -18.47 -14.22
CA ILE A 8 1.43 -17.13 -14.32
C ILE A 8 1.81 -16.59 -12.93
N THR A 9 1.02 -16.90 -11.91
CA THR A 9 1.26 -16.41 -10.54
C THR A 9 2.32 -17.22 -9.80
N ILE A 10 2.24 -18.57 -9.84
CA ILE A 10 3.05 -19.44 -8.99
C ILE A 10 4.48 -19.59 -9.52
N ILE A 11 4.67 -19.69 -10.85
CA ILE A 11 6.01 -19.94 -11.40
C ILE A 11 6.99 -18.81 -11.07
N PRO A 12 6.67 -17.52 -11.32
CA PRO A 12 7.56 -16.42 -10.92
C PRO A 12 7.72 -16.29 -9.40
N LEU A 13 6.67 -16.59 -8.63
CA LEU A 13 6.75 -16.56 -7.16
C LEU A 13 7.79 -17.56 -6.63
N ILE A 14 7.78 -18.80 -7.15
CA ILE A 14 8.79 -19.82 -6.81
C ILE A 14 10.21 -19.34 -7.20
N ALA A 15 10.35 -18.69 -8.36
CA ALA A 15 11.64 -18.14 -8.79
C ALA A 15 12.13 -17.03 -7.84
N ILE A 16 11.23 -16.13 -7.36
CA ILE A 16 11.56 -15.08 -6.40
C ILE A 16 12.03 -15.68 -5.07
N LEU A 17 11.30 -16.67 -4.54
CA LEU A 17 11.67 -17.34 -3.29
C LEU A 17 12.99 -18.12 -3.42
N GLY A 18 13.20 -18.78 -4.58
CA GLY A 18 14.46 -19.45 -4.89
C GLY A 18 15.64 -18.47 -4.95
N LEU A 19 15.44 -17.29 -5.54
CA LEU A 19 16.44 -16.23 -5.60
C LEU A 19 16.76 -15.68 -4.19
N ALA A 20 15.74 -15.51 -3.34
CA ALA A 20 15.91 -15.09 -1.94
C ALA A 20 16.79 -16.09 -1.17
N VAL A 21 16.49 -17.39 -1.25
CA VAL A 21 17.28 -18.43 -0.57
C VAL A 21 18.69 -18.50 -1.13
N TYR A 22 18.84 -18.41 -2.45
CA TYR A 22 20.15 -18.42 -3.11
C TYR A 22 21.05 -17.26 -2.66
N SER A 23 20.47 -16.08 -2.40
CA SER A 23 21.20 -14.88 -1.98
C SER A 23 21.96 -15.05 -0.66
N GLY A 24 21.52 -15.95 0.21
CA GLY A 24 22.16 -16.24 1.49
C GLY A 24 23.64 -16.67 1.36
N ARG A 25 24.05 -17.16 0.21
CA ARG A 25 25.45 -17.57 -0.08
C ARG A 25 26.43 -16.38 -0.11
N TYR A 26 25.93 -15.16 -0.30
CA TYR A 26 26.75 -13.95 -0.42
C TYR A 26 26.95 -13.23 0.93
N ILE A 27 26.34 -13.69 2.02
CA ILE A 27 26.43 -13.06 3.33
C ILE A 27 27.64 -13.58 4.08
N ARG A 28 28.60 -12.68 4.35
CA ARG A 28 29.80 -12.95 5.16
C ARG A 28 29.80 -12.22 6.50
N GLY A 29 29.03 -11.13 6.62
CA GLY A 29 28.98 -10.33 7.82
C GLY A 29 27.79 -9.38 7.89
N ALA A 30 27.72 -8.60 8.97
CA ALA A 30 26.64 -7.68 9.23
C ALA A 30 26.53 -6.56 8.19
N VAL A 31 27.64 -6.11 7.58
CA VAL A 31 27.63 -5.08 6.53
C VAL A 31 26.97 -5.60 5.25
N ASP A 32 27.22 -6.86 4.91
CA ASP A 32 26.55 -7.49 3.76
C ASP A 32 25.04 -7.61 4.02
N PHE A 33 24.69 -8.08 5.22
CA PHE A 33 23.29 -8.25 5.62
C PHE A 33 22.53 -6.93 5.71
N LEU A 34 23.13 -5.85 6.21
CA LEU A 34 22.47 -4.55 6.42
C LEU A 34 22.53 -3.61 5.21
N ALA A 35 23.62 -3.63 4.46
CA ALA A 35 23.90 -2.67 3.39
C ALA A 35 24.35 -3.34 2.08
N ALA A 36 24.11 -4.63 1.90
CA ALA A 36 24.50 -5.41 0.71
C ALA A 36 25.96 -5.16 0.31
N GLY A 37 26.90 -5.14 1.27
CA GLY A 37 28.31 -4.88 1.02
C GLY A 37 28.60 -3.51 0.39
N ARG A 38 27.60 -2.64 0.25
CA ARG A 38 27.69 -1.33 -0.44
C ARG A 38 28.12 -1.44 -1.89
N VAL A 39 27.63 -2.43 -2.61
CA VAL A 39 27.98 -2.70 -4.01
C VAL A 39 26.85 -2.38 -5.00
N ALA A 40 25.70 -1.95 -4.52
CA ALA A 40 24.52 -1.72 -5.36
C ALA A 40 24.73 -0.50 -6.30
N GLY A 41 24.44 -0.71 -7.58
CA GLY A 41 24.42 0.34 -8.58
C GLY A 41 23.06 1.04 -8.67
N ARG A 42 23.04 2.22 -9.35
CA ARG A 42 21.84 3.06 -9.51
C ARG A 42 20.61 2.35 -10.03
N TYR A 43 20.75 1.39 -10.93
CA TYR A 43 19.64 0.68 -11.54
C TYR A 43 18.96 -0.28 -10.55
N VAL A 44 19.74 -1.03 -9.80
CA VAL A 44 19.24 -1.96 -8.78
C VAL A 44 18.51 -1.20 -7.67
N ILE A 45 19.12 -0.12 -7.17
CA ILE A 45 18.53 0.70 -6.12
C ILE A 45 17.21 1.33 -6.60
N SER A 46 17.20 1.95 -7.78
CA SER A 46 16.00 2.65 -8.27
C SER A 46 14.83 1.72 -8.60
N VAL A 47 15.09 0.48 -9.03
CA VAL A 47 14.06 -0.53 -9.25
C VAL A 47 13.56 -1.08 -7.93
N GLY A 48 14.45 -1.39 -6.99
CA GLY A 48 14.08 -1.85 -5.66
C GLY A 48 13.27 -0.80 -4.88
N ASP A 49 13.66 0.47 -4.95
CA ASP A 49 12.92 1.57 -4.33
C ASP A 49 11.50 1.72 -4.90
N MET A 50 11.31 1.53 -6.20
CA MET A 50 10.00 1.53 -6.82
C MET A 50 9.16 0.33 -6.35
N ALA A 51 9.74 -0.87 -6.33
CA ALA A 51 9.04 -2.08 -5.92
C ALA A 51 8.61 -2.03 -4.45
N SER A 52 9.51 -1.64 -3.55
CA SER A 52 9.21 -1.53 -2.10
C SER A 52 8.34 -0.32 -1.72
N GLY A 53 8.25 0.68 -2.59
CA GLY A 53 7.43 1.87 -2.38
C GLY A 53 5.95 1.70 -2.76
N LEU A 54 5.62 0.70 -3.56
CA LEU A 54 4.26 0.41 -4.00
C LEU A 54 3.70 -0.78 -3.22
N SER A 55 2.60 -0.59 -2.50
CA SER A 55 1.94 -1.64 -1.71
C SER A 55 0.49 -1.86 -2.13
N VAL A 56 -0.05 -3.05 -1.84
CA VAL A 56 -1.49 -3.32 -2.01
C VAL A 56 -2.33 -2.38 -1.16
N MET A 57 -1.89 -2.07 0.07
CA MET A 57 -2.55 -1.09 0.92
C MET A 57 -2.63 0.29 0.25
N LEU A 58 -1.55 0.78 -0.36
CA LEU A 58 -1.54 2.06 -1.07
C LEU A 58 -2.51 2.04 -2.27
N LEU A 59 -2.52 0.95 -3.02
CA LEU A 59 -3.41 0.78 -4.18
C LEU A 59 -4.89 0.80 -3.76
N VAL A 60 -5.26 0.08 -2.69
CA VAL A 60 -6.61 0.07 -2.14
C VAL A 60 -6.99 1.46 -1.62
N ALA A 61 -6.12 2.09 -0.80
CA ALA A 61 -6.37 3.40 -0.22
C ALA A 61 -6.50 4.51 -1.30
N MET A 62 -5.69 4.46 -2.34
CA MET A 62 -5.78 5.40 -3.47
C MET A 62 -7.09 5.22 -4.24
N CYS A 63 -7.50 3.99 -4.51
CA CYS A 63 -8.75 3.72 -5.20
C CYS A 63 -9.95 4.17 -4.37
N GLU A 64 -9.99 3.83 -3.08
CA GLU A 64 -11.01 4.30 -2.12
C GLU A 64 -11.12 5.81 -2.13
N GLN A 65 -9.99 6.52 -1.99
CA GLN A 65 -9.97 7.97 -2.00
C GLN A 65 -10.48 8.55 -3.32
N LYS A 66 -10.01 8.05 -4.48
CA LYS A 66 -10.42 8.57 -5.79
C LYS A 66 -11.88 8.31 -6.09
N TYR A 67 -12.39 7.17 -5.67
CA TYR A 67 -13.81 6.85 -5.81
C TYR A 67 -14.71 7.82 -5.04
N GLN A 68 -14.26 8.31 -3.89
CA GLN A 68 -15.03 9.23 -3.04
C GLN A 68 -14.88 10.70 -3.44
N ILE A 69 -13.67 11.15 -3.75
CA ILE A 69 -13.37 12.59 -3.88
C ILE A 69 -12.78 13.00 -5.23
N GLY A 70 -12.48 12.05 -6.11
CA GLY A 70 -11.88 12.33 -7.41
C GLY A 70 -10.41 12.72 -7.35
N TYR A 71 -9.94 13.47 -8.35
CA TYR A 71 -8.52 13.77 -8.59
C TYR A 71 -8.11 15.22 -8.29
N GLY A 72 -9.04 16.09 -7.89
CA GLY A 72 -8.75 17.50 -7.63
C GLY A 72 -7.62 17.73 -6.63
N ILE A 73 -7.61 16.97 -5.52
CA ILE A 73 -6.54 17.05 -4.50
C ILE A 73 -5.18 16.63 -5.07
N ASP A 74 -5.13 15.65 -5.98
CA ASP A 74 -3.87 15.18 -6.56
C ASP A 74 -3.18 16.25 -7.38
N PHE A 75 -3.95 17.07 -8.10
CA PHE A 75 -3.39 18.21 -8.83
C PHE A 75 -2.62 19.13 -7.88
N TRP A 76 -3.23 19.51 -6.77
CA TRP A 76 -2.60 20.37 -5.77
C TRP A 76 -1.42 19.70 -5.05
N ALA A 77 -1.52 18.40 -4.76
CA ALA A 77 -0.43 17.65 -4.16
C ALA A 77 0.82 17.59 -5.05
N LYS A 78 0.68 17.75 -6.38
CA LYS A 78 1.83 17.76 -7.31
C LYS A 78 2.66 19.06 -7.27
N ILE A 79 2.26 20.09 -6.57
CA ILE A 79 3.05 21.32 -6.40
C ILE A 79 4.44 21.06 -5.80
N ILE A 80 4.60 20.01 -4.97
CA ILE A 80 5.88 19.62 -4.39
C ILE A 80 6.83 18.93 -5.38
N VAL A 81 6.33 18.42 -6.51
CA VAL A 81 7.15 17.65 -7.46
C VAL A 81 8.34 18.43 -8.03
N PRO A 82 8.21 19.69 -8.47
CA PRO A 82 9.35 20.48 -8.92
C PRO A 82 10.45 20.60 -7.84
N VAL A 83 10.06 20.76 -6.58
CA VAL A 83 10.99 20.82 -5.44
C VAL A 83 11.71 19.49 -5.30
N GLY A 84 10.98 18.37 -5.35
CA GLY A 84 11.55 17.01 -5.32
C GLY A 84 12.57 16.76 -6.43
N ILE A 85 12.28 17.24 -7.65
CA ILE A 85 13.21 17.16 -8.78
C ILE A 85 14.49 17.96 -8.50
N ILE A 86 14.39 19.18 -7.99
CA ILE A 86 15.55 20.02 -7.64
C ILE A 86 16.41 19.32 -6.58
N PHE A 87 15.80 18.78 -5.51
CA PHE A 87 16.55 18.04 -4.49
C PHE A 87 17.21 16.77 -5.05
N SER A 88 16.56 16.05 -5.92
CA SER A 88 17.13 14.88 -6.60
C SER A 88 18.30 15.28 -7.51
N LEU A 89 18.16 16.34 -8.30
CA LEU A 89 19.20 16.84 -9.20
C LEU A 89 20.43 17.35 -8.46
N THR A 90 20.27 18.08 -7.36
CA THR A 90 21.37 18.55 -6.53
C THR A 90 22.01 17.44 -5.70
N GLY A 91 21.23 16.39 -5.35
CA GLY A 91 21.63 15.34 -4.41
C GLY A 91 21.72 15.86 -2.97
N TYR A 92 21.07 16.99 -2.66
CA TYR A 92 21.01 17.54 -1.31
C TYR A 92 20.50 16.47 -0.34
N CYS A 93 21.03 16.38 0.84
CA CYS A 93 20.83 15.31 1.81
C CYS A 93 21.33 13.92 1.36
N THR A 94 20.82 13.34 0.27
CA THR A 94 21.15 11.96 -0.15
C THR A 94 22.64 11.77 -0.43
N TYR A 95 23.26 12.69 -1.15
CA TYR A 95 24.69 12.64 -1.45
C TYR A 95 25.51 12.77 -0.17
N ARG A 96 25.23 13.78 0.65
CA ARG A 96 25.94 14.06 1.91
C ARG A 96 25.77 12.92 2.92
N TRP A 97 24.56 12.42 3.06
CA TRP A 97 24.30 11.27 3.93
C TRP A 97 25.15 10.05 3.52
N ARG A 98 25.22 9.76 2.22
CA ARG A 98 26.02 8.62 1.74
C ARG A 98 27.53 8.83 1.91
N GLU A 99 28.03 10.07 1.87
CA GLU A 99 29.44 10.42 2.16
C GLU A 99 29.84 10.04 3.59
N THR A 100 28.94 10.14 4.56
CA THR A 100 29.23 9.79 5.97
C THR A 100 29.50 8.32 6.18
N LYS A 101 29.14 7.46 5.22
CA LYS A 101 29.28 6.01 5.29
C LYS A 101 28.60 5.34 6.50
N VAL A 102 27.67 6.01 7.16
CA VAL A 102 26.86 5.42 8.24
C VAL A 102 26.01 4.27 7.72
N LEU A 103 25.65 3.34 8.62
CA LEU A 103 24.77 2.18 8.30
C LEU A 103 23.30 2.47 8.56
N SER A 104 23.01 3.46 9.40
CA SER A 104 21.66 3.83 9.79
C SER A 104 21.53 5.35 9.96
N PHE A 105 20.28 5.85 9.85
CA PHE A 105 20.00 7.25 10.12
C PHE A 105 20.26 7.62 11.58
N GLY A 106 20.05 6.70 12.51
CA GLY A 106 20.38 6.91 13.91
C GLY A 106 21.87 7.15 14.16
N GLN A 107 22.77 6.44 13.45
CA GLN A 107 24.22 6.71 13.54
C GLN A 107 24.57 8.12 13.03
N PHE A 108 23.91 8.60 11.98
CA PHE A 108 24.10 9.97 11.50
C PHE A 108 23.69 10.99 12.58
N LEU A 109 22.56 10.76 13.25
CA LEU A 109 22.11 11.62 14.35
C LEU A 109 23.08 11.61 15.56
N GLU A 110 23.69 10.45 15.88
CA GLU A 110 24.74 10.37 16.92
C GLU A 110 25.96 11.20 16.59
N MET A 111 26.42 11.15 15.33
CA MET A 111 27.55 11.95 14.87
C MET A 111 27.30 13.45 14.94
N ARG A 112 26.05 13.87 14.73
CA ARG A 112 25.66 15.29 14.72
C ARG A 112 25.31 15.83 16.10
N TYR A 113 24.72 15.00 16.95
CA TYR A 113 24.22 15.39 18.26
C TYR A 113 24.83 14.53 19.37
N ASN A 114 24.13 13.47 19.79
CA ASN A 114 24.59 12.56 20.84
C ASN A 114 23.87 11.20 20.77
N ARG A 115 24.38 10.25 21.60
CA ARG A 115 23.87 8.90 21.69
C ARG A 115 22.42 8.81 22.19
N SER A 116 22.05 9.65 23.17
CA SER A 116 20.69 9.67 23.71
C SER A 116 19.67 10.08 22.66
N PHE A 117 20.01 11.08 21.84
CA PHE A 117 19.17 11.52 20.74
C PHE A 117 19.03 10.45 19.63
N ARG A 118 20.11 9.70 19.32
CA ARG A 118 20.05 8.53 18.45
C ARG A 118 19.00 7.53 18.92
N ILE A 119 19.05 7.13 20.20
CA ILE A 119 18.13 6.13 20.77
C ILE A 119 16.70 6.66 20.74
N PHE A 120 16.48 7.90 21.15
CA PHE A 120 15.15 8.53 21.16
C PHE A 120 14.55 8.59 19.74
N ALA A 121 15.29 9.13 18.78
CA ALA A 121 14.81 9.28 17.41
C ALA A 121 14.55 7.90 16.74
N ALA A 122 15.42 6.92 16.97
CA ALA A 122 15.26 5.57 16.47
C ALA A 122 14.04 4.86 17.09
N ALA A 123 13.83 4.98 18.39
CA ALA A 123 12.66 4.40 19.06
C ALA A 123 11.34 5.03 18.55
N LEU A 124 11.30 6.35 18.43
CA LEU A 124 10.15 7.09 17.91
C LEU A 124 9.84 6.70 16.47
N ARG A 125 10.86 6.67 15.61
CA ARG A 125 10.73 6.24 14.21
C ARG A 125 10.21 4.82 14.11
N THR A 126 10.82 3.89 14.84
CA THR A 126 10.44 2.48 14.79
C THR A 126 9.00 2.27 15.26
N ALA A 127 8.59 2.89 16.37
CA ALA A 127 7.22 2.79 16.86
C ALA A 127 6.22 3.34 15.83
N SER A 128 6.48 4.51 15.28
CA SER A 128 5.65 5.15 14.27
C SER A 128 5.54 4.29 12.99
N GLU A 129 6.67 3.83 12.45
CA GLU A 129 6.71 3.03 11.23
C GLU A 129 6.11 1.62 11.44
N MET A 130 6.35 0.99 12.57
CA MET A 130 5.78 -0.33 12.87
C MET A 130 4.26 -0.27 12.94
N ILE A 131 3.68 0.69 13.65
CA ILE A 131 2.22 0.84 13.75
C ILE A 131 1.62 1.19 12.38
N ALA A 132 2.22 2.15 11.66
CA ALA A 132 1.74 2.56 10.35
C ALA A 132 1.72 1.41 9.34
N ASN A 133 2.72 0.53 9.38
CA ASN A 133 2.90 -0.53 8.39
C ASN A 133 2.28 -1.88 8.80
N ALA A 134 2.00 -2.10 10.09
CA ALA A 134 1.43 -3.35 10.58
C ALA A 134 0.01 -3.62 10.06
N LEU A 135 -0.67 -2.61 9.53
CA LEU A 135 -1.97 -2.76 8.87
C LEU A 135 -1.87 -3.27 7.43
N SER A 136 -0.71 -3.11 6.78
CA SER A 136 -0.50 -3.49 5.38
C SER A 136 -0.80 -4.96 5.09
N PRO A 137 -0.33 -5.95 5.87
CA PRO A 137 -0.65 -7.35 5.64
C PRO A 137 -2.14 -7.66 5.76
N ALA A 138 -2.85 -7.03 6.71
CA ALA A 138 -4.29 -7.24 6.90
C ALA A 138 -5.10 -6.81 5.67
N ILE A 139 -4.79 -5.64 5.11
CA ILE A 139 -5.45 -5.14 3.91
C ILE A 139 -5.13 -6.01 2.69
N ALA A 140 -3.89 -6.47 2.58
CA ALA A 140 -3.49 -7.38 1.51
C ALA A 140 -4.23 -8.72 1.60
N VAL A 141 -4.40 -9.28 2.79
CA VAL A 141 -5.20 -10.51 3.00
C VAL A 141 -6.64 -10.31 2.58
N ASN A 142 -7.29 -9.22 3.03
CA ASN A 142 -8.65 -8.90 2.61
C ASN A 142 -8.72 -8.73 1.09
N PHE A 143 -7.79 -8.02 0.47
CA PHE A 143 -7.72 -7.92 -0.98
C PHE A 143 -7.75 -9.31 -1.64
N PHE A 144 -6.93 -10.26 -1.20
CA PHE A 144 -6.91 -11.61 -1.78
C PHE A 144 -8.19 -12.41 -1.50
N ILE A 145 -8.80 -12.30 -0.31
CA ILE A 145 -10.07 -12.96 0.00
C ILE A 145 -11.16 -12.52 -0.98
N TYR A 146 -11.29 -11.20 -1.20
CA TYR A 146 -12.30 -10.64 -2.10
C TYR A 146 -11.95 -10.87 -3.58
N PHE A 147 -10.69 -10.73 -3.95
CA PHE A 147 -10.21 -10.94 -5.31
C PHE A 147 -10.34 -12.40 -5.77
N LEU A 148 -10.00 -13.35 -4.91
CA LEU A 148 -10.08 -14.78 -5.21
C LEU A 148 -11.45 -15.41 -4.88
N LYS A 149 -12.35 -14.65 -4.24
CA LYS A 149 -13.66 -15.12 -3.73
C LYS A 149 -13.51 -16.32 -2.80
N LEU A 150 -12.60 -16.22 -1.86
CA LEU A 150 -12.38 -17.27 -0.88
C LEU A 150 -13.47 -17.26 0.19
N PRO A 151 -13.82 -18.42 0.76
CA PRO A 151 -14.72 -18.49 1.90
C PRO A 151 -14.06 -17.83 3.12
N HIS A 152 -14.84 -17.21 4.00
CA HIS A 152 -14.31 -16.54 5.19
C HIS A 152 -13.74 -17.52 6.22
N THR A 153 -14.30 -18.73 6.29
CA THR A 153 -13.83 -19.83 7.15
C THR A 153 -13.76 -21.13 6.35
N PHE A 154 -12.89 -22.02 6.76
CA PHE A 154 -12.78 -23.38 6.24
C PHE A 154 -12.38 -24.34 7.36
N THR A 155 -12.75 -25.60 7.23
CA THR A 155 -12.49 -26.62 8.25
C THR A 155 -11.33 -27.49 7.85
N VAL A 156 -10.29 -27.57 8.70
CA VAL A 156 -9.16 -28.48 8.53
C VAL A 156 -9.06 -29.39 9.73
N CYS A 157 -9.12 -30.68 9.52
CA CYS A 157 -9.04 -31.69 10.58
C CYS A 157 -10.06 -31.47 11.73
N GLY A 158 -11.26 -30.96 11.43
CA GLY A 158 -12.30 -30.68 12.43
C GLY A 158 -12.15 -29.35 13.19
N VAL A 159 -11.11 -28.55 12.89
CA VAL A 159 -10.93 -27.22 13.46
C VAL A 159 -11.35 -26.17 12.41
N GLU A 160 -12.21 -25.25 12.81
CA GLU A 160 -12.60 -24.13 11.98
C GLU A 160 -11.52 -23.04 12.03
N ILE A 161 -10.94 -22.73 10.88
CA ILE A 161 -9.88 -21.73 10.72
C ILE A 161 -10.42 -20.58 9.87
N THR A 162 -10.17 -19.34 10.30
CA THR A 162 -10.48 -18.17 9.46
C THR A 162 -9.48 -18.07 8.31
N THR A 163 -10.00 -17.91 7.09
CA THR A 163 -9.18 -17.74 5.88
C THR A 163 -8.23 -16.54 6.02
N PHE A 164 -8.69 -15.49 6.71
CA PHE A 164 -7.89 -14.31 7.02
C PHE A 164 -6.62 -14.69 7.79
N SER A 165 -6.76 -15.37 8.93
CA SER A 165 -5.59 -15.74 9.76
C SER A 165 -4.63 -16.67 9.01
N PHE A 166 -5.17 -17.60 8.23
CA PHE A 166 -4.37 -18.56 7.45
C PHE A 166 -3.50 -17.85 6.39
N ILE A 167 -4.11 -16.99 5.57
CA ILE A 167 -3.38 -16.26 4.52
C ILE A 167 -2.39 -15.27 5.15
N LEU A 168 -2.78 -14.59 6.25
CA LEU A 168 -1.91 -13.67 6.96
C LEU A 168 -0.61 -14.35 7.42
N VAL A 169 -0.74 -15.52 8.05
CA VAL A 169 0.43 -16.31 8.48
C VAL A 169 1.31 -16.69 7.29
N ILE A 170 0.71 -17.13 6.17
CA ILE A 170 1.46 -17.47 4.96
C ILE A 170 2.24 -16.25 4.44
N LEU A 171 1.61 -15.09 4.31
CA LEU A 171 2.27 -13.88 3.81
C LEU A 171 3.44 -13.45 4.70
N ILE A 172 3.26 -13.48 6.02
CA ILE A 172 4.33 -13.15 6.98
C ILE A 172 5.49 -14.16 6.90
N ILE A 173 5.20 -15.46 6.75
CA ILE A 173 6.23 -16.49 6.57
C ILE A 173 6.98 -16.26 5.25
N LEU A 174 6.30 -15.96 4.16
CA LEU A 174 6.93 -15.68 2.86
C LEU A 174 7.85 -14.44 2.95
N ALA A 175 7.41 -13.38 3.62
CA ALA A 175 8.25 -12.20 3.88
C ALA A 175 9.51 -12.57 4.69
N LEU A 176 9.37 -13.39 5.73
CA LEU A 176 10.53 -13.87 6.51
C LEU A 176 11.47 -14.75 5.67
N ILE A 177 10.96 -15.59 4.77
CA ILE A 177 11.79 -16.38 3.84
C ILE A 177 12.62 -15.45 2.94
N CYS A 178 12.08 -14.32 2.52
CA CYS A 178 12.82 -13.31 1.75
C CYS A 178 13.94 -12.64 2.56
N ILE A 179 13.72 -12.37 3.85
CA ILE A 179 14.66 -11.64 4.71
C ILE A 179 15.75 -12.55 5.27
N TRP A 180 15.36 -13.73 5.78
CA TRP A 180 16.19 -14.58 6.65
C TRP A 180 17.54 -14.99 6.06
N PRO A 181 17.63 -15.41 4.77
CA PRO A 181 18.88 -15.87 4.18
C PRO A 181 19.90 -14.76 3.98
N GLY A 182 19.46 -13.65 3.37
CA GLY A 182 20.35 -12.65 2.80
C GLY A 182 20.14 -11.21 3.25
N GLY A 183 19.15 -10.93 4.10
CA GLY A 183 18.86 -9.55 4.53
C GLY A 183 18.75 -8.59 3.34
N ARG A 184 19.49 -7.46 3.37
CA ARG A 184 19.48 -6.45 2.32
C ARG A 184 19.91 -6.98 0.94
N VAL A 185 20.82 -7.96 0.88
CA VAL A 185 21.22 -8.57 -0.41
C VAL A 185 20.04 -9.31 -1.03
N SER A 186 19.32 -10.09 -0.22
CA SER A 186 18.12 -10.79 -0.68
C SER A 186 17.08 -9.82 -1.19
N LEU A 187 16.72 -8.80 -0.38
CA LEU A 187 15.74 -7.80 -0.72
C LEU A 187 16.06 -7.08 -2.03
N LEU A 188 17.30 -6.60 -2.21
CA LEU A 188 17.70 -5.94 -3.45
C LEU A 188 17.59 -6.84 -4.68
N LEU A 189 17.91 -8.13 -4.55
CA LEU A 189 17.80 -9.07 -5.66
C LEU A 189 16.35 -9.41 -5.98
N THR A 190 15.55 -9.72 -4.96
CA THR A 190 14.12 -10.03 -5.15
C THR A 190 13.34 -8.82 -5.64
N ASP A 191 13.53 -7.63 -5.07
CA ASP A 191 12.87 -6.39 -5.48
C ASP A 191 13.26 -6.00 -6.91
N THR A 192 14.53 -6.19 -7.30
CA THR A 192 14.95 -5.94 -8.68
C THR A 192 14.25 -6.86 -9.66
N PHE A 193 14.17 -8.14 -9.34
CA PHE A 193 13.50 -9.14 -10.18
C PHE A 193 11.99 -8.86 -10.26
N GLN A 194 11.35 -8.59 -9.12
CA GLN A 194 9.94 -8.20 -9.03
C GLN A 194 9.66 -6.91 -9.80
N GLY A 195 10.51 -5.90 -9.67
CA GLY A 195 10.36 -4.65 -10.40
C GLY A 195 10.46 -4.83 -11.92
N LEU A 196 11.40 -5.67 -12.39
CA LEU A 196 11.52 -5.98 -13.81
C LEU A 196 10.27 -6.68 -14.36
N LEU A 197 9.64 -7.56 -13.57
CA LEU A 197 8.38 -8.20 -13.94
C LEU A 197 7.19 -7.22 -13.85
N ALA A 198 7.20 -6.29 -12.89
CA ALA A 198 6.10 -5.37 -12.66
C ALA A 198 5.93 -4.34 -13.80
N TYR A 199 7.02 -3.86 -14.42
CA TYR A 199 6.93 -2.86 -15.49
C TYR A 199 6.07 -3.31 -16.69
N PRO A 200 6.30 -4.48 -17.29
CA PRO A 200 5.41 -5.00 -18.34
C PRO A 200 3.96 -5.11 -17.88
N VAL A 201 3.73 -5.56 -16.65
CA VAL A 201 2.37 -5.70 -16.10
C VAL A 201 1.70 -4.34 -15.95
N PHE A 202 2.41 -3.29 -15.50
CA PHE A 202 1.87 -1.93 -15.45
C PHE A 202 1.41 -1.44 -16.82
N VAL A 203 2.24 -1.65 -17.85
CA VAL A 203 1.93 -1.23 -19.22
C VAL A 203 0.76 -2.04 -19.80
N ILE A 204 0.74 -3.34 -19.60
CA ILE A 204 -0.30 -4.23 -20.13
C ILE A 204 -1.66 -3.90 -19.49
N ILE A 205 -1.73 -3.77 -18.16
CA ILE A 205 -2.98 -3.45 -17.45
C ILE A 205 -3.48 -2.06 -17.84
N THR A 206 -2.59 -1.07 -17.84
CA THR A 206 -2.94 0.30 -18.26
C THR A 206 -3.43 0.33 -19.70
N GLY A 207 -2.72 -0.34 -20.61
CA GLY A 207 -3.10 -0.45 -22.01
C GLY A 207 -4.46 -1.13 -22.20
N TYR A 208 -4.70 -2.22 -21.47
CA TYR A 208 -6.01 -2.90 -21.51
C TYR A 208 -7.16 -1.96 -21.13
N VAL A 209 -7.02 -1.21 -20.04
CA VAL A 209 -8.06 -0.30 -19.58
C VAL A 209 -8.30 0.81 -20.61
N LEU A 210 -7.24 1.45 -21.11
CA LEU A 210 -7.35 2.56 -22.07
C LEU A 210 -7.86 2.15 -23.45
N LEU A 211 -7.67 0.88 -23.84
CA LEU A 211 -8.20 0.34 -25.10
C LEU A 211 -9.66 -0.09 -25.01
N ASN A 212 -10.14 -0.48 -23.82
CA ASN A 212 -11.49 -1.02 -23.64
C ASN A 212 -12.48 0.01 -23.08
N ILE A 213 -12.02 1.09 -22.46
CA ILE A 213 -12.89 2.14 -21.91
C ILE A 213 -12.57 3.46 -22.61
N SER A 214 -13.57 4.05 -23.26
CA SER A 214 -13.41 5.27 -24.04
C SER A 214 -13.28 6.49 -23.11
N TRP A 215 -12.22 7.29 -23.32
CA TRP A 215 -12.04 8.52 -22.56
C TRP A 215 -13.17 9.54 -22.80
N GLY A 216 -13.52 9.78 -24.06
CA GLY A 216 -14.46 10.85 -24.43
C GLY A 216 -15.92 10.53 -24.14
N SER A 217 -16.34 9.28 -24.35
CA SER A 217 -17.75 8.87 -24.22
C SER A 217 -18.09 8.25 -22.86
N GLU A 218 -17.12 7.75 -22.09
CA GLU A 218 -17.40 6.99 -20.87
C GLU A 218 -16.71 7.59 -19.65
N ILE A 219 -15.38 7.80 -19.71
CA ILE A 219 -14.60 8.26 -18.54
C ILE A 219 -14.90 9.72 -18.21
N ALA A 220 -14.65 10.62 -19.15
CA ALA A 220 -14.76 12.06 -18.88
C ALA A 220 -16.19 12.48 -18.48
N PRO A 221 -17.26 12.05 -19.18
CA PRO A 221 -18.62 12.38 -18.77
C PRO A 221 -18.95 11.88 -17.36
N THR A 222 -18.61 10.63 -17.03
CA THR A 222 -18.88 10.05 -15.69
C THR A 222 -18.18 10.81 -14.57
N MET A 223 -16.99 11.37 -14.83
CA MET A 223 -16.20 12.06 -13.83
C MET A 223 -16.53 13.56 -13.74
N MET A 224 -16.96 14.19 -14.84
CA MET A 224 -17.23 15.62 -14.89
C MET A 224 -18.67 15.98 -14.51
N ASP A 225 -19.64 15.12 -14.87
CA ASP A 225 -21.08 15.39 -14.65
C ASP A 225 -21.43 15.12 -13.18
N ARG A 226 -21.13 16.10 -12.34
CA ARG A 226 -21.33 16.11 -10.90
C ARG A 226 -21.98 17.42 -10.48
N VAL A 227 -22.53 17.45 -9.25
CA VAL A 227 -23.03 18.69 -8.65
C VAL A 227 -21.95 19.78 -8.76
N PRO A 228 -22.32 21.04 -9.07
CA PRO A 228 -21.38 22.16 -9.13
C PRO A 228 -20.48 22.24 -7.89
N GLY A 229 -19.17 22.32 -8.09
CA GLY A 229 -18.16 22.29 -7.02
C GLY A 229 -17.73 20.88 -6.57
N GLU A 230 -18.20 19.80 -7.22
CA GLU A 230 -17.87 18.42 -6.86
C GLU A 230 -17.30 17.59 -8.05
N SER A 231 -16.92 18.21 -9.14
CA SER A 231 -16.30 17.51 -10.29
C SER A 231 -15.06 16.72 -9.84
N PHE A 232 -14.91 15.52 -10.37
CA PHE A 232 -13.77 14.65 -10.05
C PHE A 232 -12.50 15.02 -10.83
N LEU A 233 -12.63 15.76 -11.93
CA LEU A 233 -11.49 16.19 -12.76
C LEU A 233 -11.10 17.64 -12.55
N ASN A 234 -12.04 18.51 -12.16
CA ASN A 234 -11.74 19.93 -11.98
C ASN A 234 -10.93 20.16 -10.68
N PRO A 235 -9.68 20.65 -10.76
CA PRO A 235 -8.85 20.89 -9.59
C PRO A 235 -9.35 22.02 -8.69
N TYR A 236 -10.27 22.86 -9.17
CA TYR A 236 -10.86 23.95 -8.38
C TYR A 236 -12.09 23.51 -7.58
N ASP A 237 -12.68 22.34 -7.88
CA ASP A 237 -13.85 21.80 -7.19
C ASP A 237 -13.47 21.00 -5.93
N VAL A 238 -12.58 21.57 -5.11
CA VAL A 238 -12.06 20.94 -3.88
C VAL A 238 -12.45 21.67 -2.61
N SER A 239 -13.05 22.87 -2.70
CA SER A 239 -13.40 23.71 -1.56
C SER A 239 -14.42 23.07 -0.61
N SER A 240 -15.27 22.17 -1.13
CA SER A 240 -16.26 21.42 -0.35
C SER A 240 -15.70 20.18 0.34
N LEU A 241 -14.42 19.81 0.08
CA LEU A 241 -13.79 18.68 0.71
C LEU A 241 -13.40 18.96 2.14
N ARG A 242 -13.78 18.06 3.04
CA ARG A 242 -13.48 18.15 4.47
C ARG A 242 -11.99 18.32 4.76
N ASP A 243 -11.16 17.58 4.02
CA ASP A 243 -9.72 17.43 4.29
C ASP A 243 -8.86 18.33 3.37
N PHE A 244 -9.48 19.28 2.65
CA PHE A 244 -8.77 20.21 1.79
C PHE A 244 -9.14 21.66 2.10
N ASN A 245 -8.12 22.46 2.38
CA ASN A 245 -8.19 23.92 2.35
C ASN A 245 -6.81 24.51 2.00
N ILE A 246 -6.76 25.77 1.59
CA ILE A 246 -5.52 26.45 1.20
C ILE A 246 -4.48 26.44 2.34
N PHE A 247 -4.92 26.59 3.58
CA PHE A 247 -4.02 26.55 4.73
C PHE A 247 -3.37 25.18 4.90
N SER A 248 -4.15 24.10 4.80
CA SER A 248 -3.63 22.73 4.83
C SER A 248 -2.60 22.49 3.72
N LEU A 249 -2.84 23.01 2.51
CA LEU A 249 -1.91 22.90 1.39
C LEU A 249 -0.59 23.62 1.69
N ILE A 250 -0.65 24.83 2.23
CA ILE A 250 0.52 25.62 2.63
C ILE A 250 1.31 24.88 3.72
N VAL A 251 0.63 24.42 4.77
CA VAL A 251 1.25 23.67 5.86
C VAL A 251 1.92 22.39 5.32
N TRP A 252 1.23 21.65 4.46
CA TRP A 252 1.78 20.43 3.86
C TRP A 252 3.02 20.71 3.00
N PHE A 253 2.98 21.77 2.18
CA PHE A 253 4.11 22.17 1.34
C PHE A 253 5.34 22.53 2.18
N PHE A 254 5.19 23.40 3.17
CA PHE A 254 6.30 23.79 4.05
C PHE A 254 6.78 22.65 4.95
N SER A 255 5.86 21.82 5.47
CA SER A 255 6.22 20.63 6.23
C SER A 255 7.05 19.66 5.40
N SER A 256 6.63 19.40 4.16
CA SER A 256 7.38 18.55 3.23
C SER A 256 8.77 19.12 2.89
N LEU A 257 8.87 20.44 2.71
CA LEU A 257 10.14 21.12 2.44
C LEU A 257 11.10 21.06 3.64
N LEU A 258 10.58 21.26 4.85
CA LEU A 258 11.38 21.32 6.07
C LEU A 258 11.74 19.92 6.62
N ASN A 259 11.00 18.89 6.24
CA ASN A 259 11.27 17.52 6.68
C ASN A 259 12.52 16.95 5.99
N ARG A 260 13.70 17.33 6.47
CA ARG A 260 14.98 16.89 5.93
C ARG A 260 15.16 15.39 5.99
N ALA A 261 14.58 14.72 6.99
CA ALA A 261 14.64 13.27 7.12
C ALA A 261 14.01 12.53 5.94
N SER A 262 13.05 13.13 5.21
CA SER A 262 12.49 12.55 3.99
C SER A 262 13.39 12.72 2.76
N TRP A 263 14.38 13.63 2.80
CA TRP A 263 15.26 13.92 1.68
C TRP A 263 16.56 13.12 1.66
N TYR A 264 16.90 12.37 2.70
CA TYR A 264 18.11 11.54 2.72
C TYR A 264 17.99 10.27 1.86
N GLY A 265 16.80 9.94 1.40
CA GLY A 265 16.46 8.73 0.70
C GLY A 265 15.84 7.70 1.66
N ASN A 266 15.70 6.48 1.21
CA ASN A 266 15.25 5.37 2.05
C ASN A 266 16.43 4.55 2.59
N ASP A 267 16.13 3.54 3.41
CA ASP A 267 17.16 2.71 4.04
C ASP A 267 17.96 1.87 3.02
N THR A 268 17.44 1.67 1.81
CA THR A 268 18.13 1.04 0.67
C THR A 268 19.31 1.90 0.18
N SER A 269 19.24 3.20 0.40
CA SER A 269 20.28 4.18 0.01
C SER A 269 21.65 3.87 0.59
N GLY A 270 21.72 3.23 1.77
CA GLY A 270 22.97 2.79 2.38
C GLY A 270 23.74 1.73 1.59
N SER A 271 23.06 1.04 0.67
CA SER A 271 23.64 0.00 -0.20
C SER A 271 24.36 0.53 -1.43
N ALA A 272 24.25 1.82 -1.76
CA ALA A 272 24.84 2.42 -2.93
C ALA A 272 26.38 2.32 -2.93
N LYS A 273 26.97 1.99 -4.08
CA LYS A 273 28.43 1.88 -4.25
C LYS A 273 29.14 3.23 -3.99
N THR A 274 28.58 4.32 -4.47
CA THR A 274 29.12 5.66 -4.30
C THR A 274 28.02 6.68 -4.03
N PRO A 275 28.32 7.88 -3.47
CA PRO A 275 27.34 8.96 -3.34
C PRO A 275 26.70 9.37 -4.67
N HIS A 276 27.47 9.31 -5.76
CA HIS A 276 26.95 9.61 -7.10
C HIS A 276 25.94 8.56 -7.58
N GLU A 277 26.18 7.26 -7.32
CA GLU A 277 25.21 6.19 -7.63
C GLU A 277 23.89 6.38 -6.87
N GLN A 278 23.96 6.80 -5.61
CA GLN A 278 22.78 7.11 -4.81
C GLN A 278 21.99 8.29 -5.38
N LYS A 279 22.66 9.38 -5.73
CA LYS A 279 22.02 10.53 -6.38
C LYS A 279 21.33 10.14 -7.68
N MET A 280 22.02 9.39 -8.54
CA MET A 280 21.46 8.92 -9.81
C MET A 280 20.31 7.93 -9.63
N ALA A 281 20.35 7.09 -8.58
CA ALA A 281 19.23 6.21 -8.24
C ALA A 281 17.97 7.00 -7.89
N GLY A 282 18.09 8.09 -7.13
CA GLY A 282 16.95 8.97 -6.81
C GLY A 282 16.31 9.60 -8.05
N ILE A 283 17.13 10.10 -8.99
CA ILE A 283 16.64 10.67 -10.25
C ILE A 283 15.91 9.60 -11.09
N LEU A 284 16.52 8.43 -11.24
CA LEU A 284 15.91 7.31 -11.99
C LEU A 284 14.66 6.79 -11.30
N GLY A 285 14.64 6.75 -9.96
CA GLY A 285 13.47 6.34 -9.17
C GLY A 285 12.25 7.24 -9.42
N THR A 286 12.46 8.55 -9.46
CA THR A 286 11.40 9.52 -9.77
C THR A 286 10.79 9.28 -11.16
N TRP A 287 11.61 8.99 -12.17
CA TRP A 287 11.12 8.65 -13.50
C TRP A 287 10.37 7.31 -13.51
N ARG A 288 10.93 6.29 -12.89
CA ARG A 288 10.39 4.93 -12.91
C ARG A 288 9.07 4.78 -12.14
N SER A 289 8.90 5.51 -11.04
CA SER A 289 7.65 5.54 -10.29
C SER A 289 6.46 6.11 -11.09
N GLY A 290 6.73 6.81 -12.20
CA GLY A 290 5.70 7.27 -13.12
C GLY A 290 4.84 6.15 -13.68
N PHE A 291 5.41 5.00 -14.04
CA PHE A 291 4.68 3.86 -14.58
C PHE A 291 3.66 3.29 -13.58
N SER A 292 4.08 3.08 -12.35
CA SER A 292 3.16 2.62 -11.29
C SER A 292 2.09 3.65 -10.97
N THR A 293 2.42 4.94 -10.97
CA THR A 293 1.46 6.02 -10.75
C THR A 293 0.40 6.06 -11.85
N VAL A 294 0.78 5.92 -13.12
CA VAL A 294 -0.18 5.86 -14.24
C VAL A 294 -1.11 4.68 -14.09
N MET A 295 -0.60 3.49 -13.75
CA MET A 295 -1.44 2.31 -13.48
C MET A 295 -2.43 2.56 -12.33
N LEU A 296 -1.98 3.11 -11.20
CA LEU A 296 -2.84 3.42 -10.06
C LEU A 296 -3.99 4.36 -10.43
N ILE A 297 -3.67 5.43 -11.17
CA ILE A 297 -4.67 6.38 -11.67
C ILE A 297 -5.66 5.67 -12.59
N THR A 298 -5.16 4.88 -13.53
CA THR A 298 -5.99 4.19 -14.53
C THR A 298 -6.92 3.16 -13.89
N LEU A 299 -6.45 2.41 -12.89
CA LEU A 299 -7.30 1.45 -12.17
C LEU A 299 -8.42 2.14 -11.40
N ALA A 300 -8.15 3.25 -10.75
CA ALA A 300 -9.20 3.99 -10.04
C ALA A 300 -10.21 4.62 -11.01
N ILE A 301 -9.76 5.15 -12.15
CA ILE A 301 -10.64 5.63 -13.23
C ILE A 301 -11.54 4.51 -13.74
N MET A 302 -10.98 3.31 -13.97
CA MET A 302 -11.73 2.14 -14.38
C MET A 302 -12.84 1.79 -13.38
N VAL A 303 -12.53 1.75 -12.08
CA VAL A 303 -13.53 1.48 -11.03
C VAL A 303 -14.64 2.52 -11.04
N ILE A 304 -14.29 3.81 -11.09
CA ILE A 304 -15.29 4.89 -11.13
C ILE A 304 -16.21 4.74 -12.36
N THR A 305 -15.64 4.48 -13.54
CA THR A 305 -16.40 4.38 -14.77
C THR A 305 -17.31 3.15 -14.78
N ILE A 306 -16.79 1.97 -14.43
CA ILE A 306 -17.59 0.73 -14.42
C ILE A 306 -18.72 0.80 -13.41
N MET A 307 -18.49 1.37 -12.24
CA MET A 307 -19.51 1.44 -11.19
C MET A 307 -20.59 2.49 -11.46
N ASN A 308 -20.36 3.46 -12.35
CA ASN A 308 -21.30 4.58 -12.55
C ASN A 308 -21.85 4.71 -13.96
N HIS A 309 -21.14 4.27 -15.00
CA HIS A 309 -21.57 4.53 -16.40
C HIS A 309 -22.62 3.50 -16.87
N ARG A 310 -23.60 3.98 -17.67
CA ARG A 310 -24.73 3.19 -18.20
C ARG A 310 -24.32 1.91 -18.91
N ASN A 311 -23.25 1.95 -19.72
CA ASN A 311 -22.81 0.80 -20.51
C ASN A 311 -22.42 -0.40 -19.64
N TYR A 312 -22.04 -0.16 -18.38
CA TYR A 312 -21.60 -1.16 -17.41
C TYR A 312 -22.64 -1.44 -16.32
N ALA A 313 -23.88 -0.91 -16.42
CA ALA A 313 -24.90 -1.04 -15.38
C ALA A 313 -25.17 -2.50 -14.96
N PRO A 314 -25.34 -3.48 -15.89
CA PRO A 314 -25.52 -4.88 -15.51
C PRO A 314 -24.29 -5.44 -14.76
N GLN A 315 -23.08 -5.11 -15.21
CA GLN A 315 -21.83 -5.53 -14.58
C GLN A 315 -21.68 -4.89 -13.19
N ALA A 316 -21.97 -3.60 -13.08
CA ALA A 316 -21.96 -2.87 -11.80
C ALA A 316 -22.94 -3.48 -10.78
N LYS A 317 -24.11 -3.94 -11.24
CA LYS A 317 -25.08 -4.66 -10.40
C LYS A 317 -24.49 -5.96 -9.85
N VAL A 318 -23.89 -6.79 -10.69
CA VAL A 318 -23.24 -8.04 -10.28
C VAL A 318 -22.12 -7.77 -9.27
N ILE A 319 -21.32 -6.72 -9.49
CA ILE A 319 -20.25 -6.31 -8.58
C ILE A 319 -20.81 -5.87 -7.23
N ARG A 320 -21.85 -5.00 -7.20
CA ARG A 320 -22.50 -4.55 -5.97
C ARG A 320 -23.09 -5.72 -5.17
N ASP A 321 -23.77 -6.64 -5.84
CA ASP A 321 -24.36 -7.82 -5.22
C ASP A 321 -23.28 -8.73 -4.63
N THR A 322 -22.24 -9.05 -5.40
CA THR A 322 -21.13 -9.90 -4.97
C THR A 322 -20.40 -9.28 -3.76
N LEU A 323 -20.09 -7.99 -3.85
CA LEU A 323 -19.40 -7.25 -2.80
C LEU A 323 -20.25 -7.20 -1.53
N SER A 324 -21.55 -6.92 -1.66
CA SER A 324 -22.47 -6.87 -0.52
C SER A 324 -22.62 -8.21 0.19
N VAL A 325 -22.70 -9.32 -0.55
CA VAL A 325 -22.72 -10.66 0.03
C VAL A 325 -21.46 -10.95 0.84
N GLN A 326 -20.30 -10.67 0.28
CA GLN A 326 -19.02 -10.91 0.97
C GLN A 326 -18.85 -10.02 2.20
N VAL A 327 -19.16 -8.72 2.08
CA VAL A 327 -19.04 -7.76 3.19
C VAL A 327 -20.04 -8.06 4.30
N ALA A 328 -21.30 -8.40 3.97
CA ALA A 328 -22.30 -8.77 4.96
C ALA A 328 -21.89 -10.02 5.75
N ALA A 329 -21.24 -10.99 5.10
CA ALA A 329 -20.75 -12.19 5.76
C ALA A 329 -19.69 -11.90 6.83
N GLU A 330 -18.91 -10.83 6.65
CA GLU A 330 -17.84 -10.42 7.58
C GLU A 330 -18.32 -9.45 8.67
N THR A 331 -19.29 -8.58 8.34
CA THR A 331 -19.64 -7.45 9.22
C THR A 331 -20.92 -7.65 10.02
N ILE A 332 -21.82 -8.54 9.58
CA ILE A 332 -23.11 -8.78 10.20
C ILE A 332 -23.11 -10.14 10.88
N GLY A 333 -23.14 -10.15 12.22
CA GLY A 333 -23.06 -11.37 13.01
C GLY A 333 -24.31 -12.25 12.98
N SER A 334 -25.51 -11.67 12.80
CA SER A 334 -26.77 -12.40 12.77
C SER A 334 -27.06 -12.96 11.36
N ASP A 335 -27.21 -14.28 11.23
CA ASP A 335 -27.53 -14.91 9.95
C ASP A 335 -28.87 -14.46 9.36
N ALA A 336 -29.85 -14.15 10.21
CA ALA A 336 -31.16 -13.65 9.79
C ALA A 336 -31.01 -12.23 9.18
N GLN A 337 -30.34 -11.32 9.87
CA GLN A 337 -30.07 -9.97 9.38
C GLN A 337 -29.20 -9.99 8.12
N ARG A 338 -28.19 -10.87 8.07
CA ARG A 338 -27.34 -11.05 6.89
C ARG A 338 -28.15 -11.40 5.65
N ARG A 339 -29.06 -12.39 5.76
CA ARG A 339 -29.94 -12.78 4.65
C ARG A 339 -30.85 -11.62 4.24
N GLN A 340 -31.48 -10.95 5.20
CA GLN A 340 -32.33 -9.78 4.92
C GLN A 340 -31.57 -8.66 4.18
N VAL A 341 -30.34 -8.35 4.59
CA VAL A 341 -29.50 -7.35 3.90
C VAL A 341 -29.19 -7.79 2.48
N VAL A 342 -28.78 -9.05 2.29
CA VAL A 342 -28.42 -9.57 0.97
C VAL A 342 -29.64 -9.58 0.05
N ASP A 343 -30.79 -10.06 0.53
CA ASP A 343 -32.03 -10.09 -0.24
C ASP A 343 -32.50 -8.68 -0.62
N ALA A 344 -32.44 -7.73 0.33
CA ALA A 344 -32.80 -6.34 0.08
C ALA A 344 -31.91 -5.65 -0.98
N ILE A 345 -30.60 -5.94 -0.98
CA ILE A 345 -29.68 -5.37 -1.97
C ILE A 345 -29.83 -6.06 -3.32
N THR A 346 -29.96 -7.38 -3.35
CA THR A 346 -30.12 -8.14 -4.60
C THR A 346 -31.42 -7.77 -5.31
N ALA A 347 -32.47 -7.42 -4.57
CA ALA A 347 -33.73 -6.94 -5.12
C ALA A 347 -33.67 -5.51 -5.70
N MET A 348 -32.58 -4.76 -5.48
CA MET A 348 -32.43 -3.42 -6.05
C MET A 348 -32.29 -3.51 -7.59
N PRO A 349 -32.90 -2.59 -8.35
CA PRO A 349 -32.71 -2.53 -9.80
C PRO A 349 -31.27 -2.14 -10.16
N GLU A 350 -30.94 -2.33 -11.43
CA GLU A 350 -29.71 -1.76 -12.00
C GLU A 350 -29.72 -0.24 -11.83
N GLN A 351 -28.57 0.31 -11.47
CA GLN A 351 -28.39 1.74 -11.23
C GLN A 351 -27.17 2.25 -12.00
N TRP A 352 -27.34 3.39 -12.65
CA TRP A 352 -26.27 4.09 -13.35
C TRP A 352 -26.47 5.60 -13.24
N HIS A 353 -25.40 6.34 -13.50
CA HIS A 353 -25.42 7.79 -13.57
C HIS A 353 -26.02 8.25 -14.93
N ILE A 354 -27.10 9.00 -14.86
CA ILE A 354 -27.72 9.59 -16.05
C ILE A 354 -27.05 10.95 -16.31
N ILE A 355 -26.19 10.97 -17.32
CA ILE A 355 -25.38 12.13 -17.66
C ILE A 355 -26.27 13.19 -18.33
N GLY A 356 -26.17 14.44 -17.88
CA GLY A 356 -26.88 15.58 -18.45
C GLY A 356 -28.33 15.75 -17.98
N GLU A 357 -28.78 15.02 -16.96
CA GLU A 357 -30.07 15.24 -16.31
C GLU A 357 -29.99 16.25 -15.15
N ASP A 358 -31.16 16.74 -14.70
CA ASP A 358 -31.29 17.76 -13.64
C ASP A 358 -30.82 17.29 -12.23
N ARG A 359 -30.36 16.04 -12.11
CA ARG A 359 -29.87 15.45 -10.85
C ARG A 359 -28.49 14.84 -11.00
N PRO A 360 -27.43 15.65 -11.12
CA PRO A 360 -26.08 15.14 -11.16
C PRO A 360 -25.70 14.47 -9.83
N LEU A 361 -24.82 13.46 -9.87
CA LEU A 361 -24.36 12.76 -8.66
C LEU A 361 -23.61 13.69 -7.73
N SER A 362 -23.89 13.60 -6.44
CA SER A 362 -23.10 14.25 -5.40
C SER A 362 -22.21 13.26 -4.65
N ARG A 363 -21.21 13.78 -3.94
CA ARG A 363 -20.37 12.96 -3.04
C ARG A 363 -21.17 12.33 -1.91
N LYS A 364 -22.22 13.00 -1.46
CA LYS A 364 -23.08 12.54 -0.35
C LYS A 364 -24.19 11.59 -0.78
N ASP A 365 -24.68 11.76 -2.00
CA ASP A 365 -25.77 10.96 -2.58
C ASP A 365 -25.30 10.34 -3.91
N ASN A 366 -24.44 9.34 -3.81
CA ASN A 366 -23.96 8.54 -4.92
C ASN A 366 -24.79 7.25 -5.08
N LEU A 367 -24.52 6.47 -6.13
CA LEU A 367 -25.28 5.24 -6.42
C LEU A 367 -25.18 4.18 -5.30
N ASP A 368 -24.11 4.19 -4.51
CA ASP A 368 -23.91 3.23 -3.41
C ASP A 368 -24.66 3.64 -2.12
N THR A 369 -25.14 4.88 -2.04
CA THR A 369 -25.93 5.37 -0.88
C THR A 369 -27.19 4.53 -0.69
N GLY A 370 -27.80 4.06 -1.80
CA GLY A 370 -28.94 3.13 -1.74
C GLY A 370 -28.61 1.81 -1.02
N VAL A 371 -27.43 1.24 -1.28
CA VAL A 371 -26.96 0.02 -0.63
C VAL A 371 -26.82 0.26 0.88
N PHE A 372 -26.13 1.35 1.28
CA PHE A 372 -25.93 1.67 2.71
C PHE A 372 -27.23 1.96 3.44
N ARG A 373 -28.22 2.57 2.77
CA ARG A 373 -29.56 2.79 3.34
C ARG A 373 -30.26 1.46 3.62
N LYS A 374 -30.19 0.48 2.70
CA LYS A 374 -30.77 -0.87 2.90
C LYS A 374 -30.11 -1.60 4.05
N VAL A 375 -28.79 -1.51 4.19
CA VAL A 375 -28.10 -2.08 5.36
C VAL A 375 -28.59 -1.41 6.64
N GLN A 376 -28.70 -0.10 6.69
CA GLN A 376 -29.15 0.65 7.87
C GLN A 376 -30.59 0.31 8.27
N GLU A 377 -31.49 0.11 7.30
CA GLU A 377 -32.87 -0.31 7.55
C GLU A 377 -32.93 -1.65 8.30
N VAL A 378 -32.01 -2.59 8.02
CA VAL A 378 -31.99 -3.92 8.61
C VAL A 378 -31.24 -3.96 9.96
N VAL A 379 -30.05 -3.35 10.03
CA VAL A 379 -29.24 -3.40 11.26
C VAL A 379 -29.72 -2.42 12.34
N GLY A 380 -30.52 -1.42 11.96
CA GLY A 380 -31.05 -0.41 12.86
C GLY A 380 -30.10 0.76 13.14
N GLN A 381 -30.57 1.70 13.96
CA GLN A 381 -29.84 2.95 14.29
C GLN A 381 -29.32 2.97 15.75
N ASN A 382 -29.34 1.86 16.45
CA ASN A 382 -28.73 1.73 17.77
C ASN A 382 -27.19 1.75 17.68
N GLY A 383 -26.49 1.79 18.81
CA GLY A 383 -25.03 1.86 18.83
C GLY A 383 -24.37 0.70 18.07
N ASP A 384 -24.85 -0.52 18.24
CA ASP A 384 -24.33 -1.70 17.54
C ASP A 384 -24.64 -1.69 16.05
N GLY A 385 -25.85 -1.27 15.66
CA GLY A 385 -26.23 -1.12 14.25
C GLY A 385 -25.41 -0.07 13.53
N ASN A 386 -25.14 1.08 14.17
CA ASN A 386 -24.30 2.12 13.61
C ASN A 386 -22.85 1.62 13.43
N PHE A 387 -22.31 0.86 14.39
CA PHE A 387 -20.98 0.27 14.27
C PHE A 387 -20.90 -0.76 13.13
N GLN A 388 -21.90 -1.62 13.00
CA GLN A 388 -22.00 -2.59 11.90
C GLN A 388 -22.12 -1.89 10.54
N LEU A 389 -22.93 -0.84 10.43
CA LEU A 389 -23.08 -0.04 9.22
C LEU A 389 -21.76 0.64 8.83
N GLN A 390 -21.07 1.25 9.79
CA GLN A 390 -19.78 1.90 9.56
C GLN A 390 -18.76 0.88 9.06
N ARG A 391 -18.66 -0.26 9.72
CA ARG A 391 -17.75 -1.35 9.31
C ARG A 391 -18.11 -1.89 7.93
N PHE A 392 -19.41 -2.09 7.64
CA PHE A 392 -19.88 -2.50 6.32
C PHE A 392 -19.46 -1.47 5.24
N ARG A 393 -19.72 -0.19 5.47
CA ARG A 393 -19.40 0.89 4.54
C ARG A 393 -17.90 0.96 4.25
N THR A 394 -17.07 0.91 5.29
CA THR A 394 -15.62 0.95 5.17
C THR A 394 -15.10 -0.21 4.32
N LEU A 395 -15.49 -1.43 4.68
CA LEU A 395 -15.03 -2.63 3.98
C LEU A 395 -15.56 -2.70 2.53
N TYR A 396 -16.82 -2.29 2.31
CA TYR A 396 -17.41 -2.18 0.99
C TYR A 396 -16.59 -1.25 0.07
N GLN A 397 -16.24 -0.06 0.55
CA GLN A 397 -15.48 0.92 -0.24
C GLN A 397 -14.05 0.45 -0.53
N GLN A 398 -13.40 -0.15 0.42
CA GLN A 398 -12.03 -0.64 0.27
C GLN A 398 -11.94 -1.88 -0.61
N MET A 399 -12.89 -2.80 -0.49
CA MET A 399 -12.90 -4.04 -1.26
C MET A 399 -13.61 -3.91 -2.63
N MET A 400 -14.04 -2.72 -3.00
CA MET A 400 -14.61 -2.46 -4.33
C MET A 400 -13.58 -2.73 -5.44
N LEU A 401 -12.35 -2.26 -5.26
CA LEU A 401 -11.28 -2.46 -6.26
C LEU A 401 -11.03 -3.94 -6.59
N PRO A 402 -10.74 -4.84 -5.64
CA PRO A 402 -10.47 -6.24 -5.96
C PRO A 402 -11.65 -6.94 -6.64
N VAL A 403 -12.89 -6.63 -6.27
CA VAL A 403 -14.07 -7.23 -6.89
C VAL A 403 -14.29 -6.72 -8.31
N VAL A 404 -14.15 -5.40 -8.54
CA VAL A 404 -14.21 -4.82 -9.90
C VAL A 404 -13.14 -5.44 -10.80
N LEU A 405 -11.90 -5.51 -10.35
CA LEU A 405 -10.79 -6.09 -11.12
C LEU A 405 -11.06 -7.54 -11.50
N ARG A 406 -11.57 -8.31 -10.57
CA ARG A 406 -11.90 -9.72 -10.79
C ARG A 406 -13.01 -9.91 -11.83
N GLU A 407 -14.08 -9.11 -11.79
CA GLU A 407 -15.23 -9.22 -12.70
C GLU A 407 -14.97 -8.59 -14.07
N THR A 408 -13.88 -7.82 -14.22
CA THR A 408 -13.60 -7.06 -15.45
C THR A 408 -12.42 -7.63 -16.24
N LEU A 409 -11.40 -8.12 -15.58
CA LEU A 409 -10.18 -8.56 -16.27
C LEU A 409 -10.34 -9.97 -16.86
N PRO A 410 -9.90 -10.18 -18.11
CA PRO A 410 -9.93 -11.50 -18.73
C PRO A 410 -8.86 -12.44 -18.16
N ILE A 411 -9.01 -13.72 -18.48
CA ILE A 411 -8.05 -14.79 -18.17
C ILE A 411 -6.66 -14.38 -18.67
N GLY A 412 -5.63 -14.64 -17.90
CA GLY A 412 -4.25 -14.24 -18.14
C GLY A 412 -3.92 -12.88 -17.53
N LEU A 413 -4.73 -11.82 -17.77
CA LEU A 413 -4.55 -10.54 -17.08
C LEU A 413 -4.88 -10.65 -15.59
N LEU A 414 -5.86 -11.46 -15.24
CA LEU A 414 -6.20 -11.76 -13.85
C LEU A 414 -5.00 -12.41 -13.12
N GLY A 415 -4.33 -13.35 -13.78
CA GLY A 415 -3.11 -13.98 -13.25
C GLY A 415 -1.93 -13.03 -13.14
N LEU A 416 -1.73 -12.15 -14.13
CA LEU A 416 -0.69 -11.11 -14.07
C LEU A 416 -0.94 -10.12 -12.93
N LEU A 417 -2.20 -9.72 -12.72
CA LEU A 417 -2.57 -8.86 -11.61
C LEU A 417 -2.37 -9.57 -10.26
N ALA A 418 -2.77 -10.83 -10.13
CA ALA A 418 -2.54 -11.62 -8.92
C ALA A 418 -1.04 -11.72 -8.59
N LEU A 419 -0.21 -12.02 -9.59
CA LEU A 419 1.25 -12.02 -9.45
C LEU A 419 1.75 -10.66 -8.97
N LEU A 420 1.32 -9.57 -9.63
CA LEU A 420 1.70 -8.22 -9.26
C LEU A 420 1.34 -7.93 -7.80
N MET A 421 0.11 -8.25 -7.37
CA MET A 421 -0.33 -8.00 -6.00
C MET A 421 0.51 -8.79 -4.97
N ILE A 422 0.81 -10.06 -5.23
CA ILE A 422 1.69 -10.86 -4.37
C ILE A 422 3.10 -10.24 -4.29
N MET A 423 3.66 -9.84 -5.43
CA MET A 423 4.97 -9.18 -5.47
C MET A 423 4.98 -7.88 -4.67
N LEU A 424 3.91 -7.06 -4.76
CA LEU A 424 3.79 -5.81 -4.02
C LEU A 424 3.71 -6.05 -2.50
N VAL A 425 3.00 -7.10 -2.06
CA VAL A 425 2.96 -7.48 -0.64
C VAL A 425 4.33 -7.90 -0.17
N LEU A 426 4.98 -8.83 -0.87
CA LEU A 426 6.28 -9.35 -0.46
C LEU A 426 7.34 -8.25 -0.42
N SER A 427 7.50 -7.47 -1.48
CA SER A 427 8.51 -6.40 -1.57
C SER A 427 8.31 -5.28 -0.54
N THR A 428 7.06 -5.04 -0.14
CA THR A 428 6.76 -3.99 0.83
C THR A 428 6.91 -4.48 2.26
N ASP A 429 6.29 -5.60 2.60
CA ASP A 429 6.24 -6.08 3.98
C ASP A 429 7.60 -6.62 4.42
N ASP A 430 8.34 -7.34 3.57
CA ASP A 430 9.69 -7.80 3.88
C ASP A 430 10.67 -6.63 4.11
N SER A 431 10.64 -5.63 3.26
CA SER A 431 11.48 -4.43 3.40
C SER A 431 11.16 -3.64 4.68
N ARG A 432 9.89 -3.54 5.06
CA ARG A 432 9.46 -2.85 6.29
C ARG A 432 9.83 -3.62 7.56
N ILE A 433 9.61 -4.93 7.56
CA ILE A 433 10.04 -5.81 8.66
C ILE A 433 11.56 -5.73 8.84
N PHE A 434 12.30 -5.79 7.74
CA PHE A 434 13.76 -5.69 7.77
C PHE A 434 14.24 -4.34 8.29
N ASN A 435 13.70 -3.22 7.78
CA ASN A 435 14.12 -1.88 8.17
C ASN A 435 13.84 -1.60 9.64
N ALA A 436 12.64 -1.96 10.14
CA ALA A 436 12.30 -1.83 11.56
C ALA A 436 13.23 -2.68 12.44
N SER A 437 13.48 -3.93 12.06
CA SER A 437 14.36 -4.83 12.83
C SER A 437 15.82 -4.35 12.83
N ALA A 438 16.31 -3.84 11.70
CA ALA A 438 17.64 -3.26 11.60
C ALA A 438 17.76 -2.01 12.47
N THR A 439 16.78 -1.11 12.48
CA THR A 439 16.77 0.09 13.32
C THR A 439 16.71 -0.26 14.81
N ILE A 440 15.86 -1.21 15.20
CA ILE A 440 15.79 -1.68 16.61
C ILE A 440 17.15 -2.17 17.07
N LEU A 441 17.78 -3.05 16.30
CA LEU A 441 19.07 -3.61 16.73
C LEU A 441 20.19 -2.58 16.69
N GLN A 442 20.34 -1.85 15.56
CA GLN A 442 21.47 -0.94 15.35
C GLN A 442 21.39 0.31 16.21
N ASP A 443 20.19 0.90 16.33
CA ASP A 443 20.03 2.24 16.87
C ASP A 443 19.41 2.28 18.26
N VAL A 444 18.78 1.18 18.73
CA VAL A 444 18.24 1.08 20.09
C VAL A 444 19.03 0.09 20.93
N ILE A 445 19.15 -1.18 20.51
CA ILE A 445 19.74 -2.23 21.34
C ILE A 445 21.26 -2.08 21.44
N MET A 446 21.97 -1.94 20.32
CA MET A 446 23.43 -1.86 20.31
C MET A 446 23.98 -0.67 21.12
N PRO A 447 23.41 0.55 21.00
CA PRO A 447 23.86 1.65 21.84
C PRO A 447 23.64 1.43 23.35
N LEU A 448 22.67 0.65 23.78
CA LEU A 448 22.41 0.36 25.18
C LEU A 448 23.38 -0.70 25.79
N ARG A 449 24.02 -1.48 24.93
CA ARG A 449 24.97 -2.51 25.40
C ARG A 449 26.34 -1.92 25.75
N LYS A 450 27.00 -2.55 26.74
CA LYS A 450 28.36 -2.23 27.10
C LYS A 450 29.40 -2.97 26.25
N GLU A 451 29.06 -4.20 25.82
CA GLU A 451 29.95 -5.03 25.01
C GLU A 451 29.44 -5.17 23.56
N PRO A 452 30.32 -5.09 22.55
CA PRO A 452 29.96 -5.29 21.18
C PRO A 452 29.56 -6.74 20.91
N PHE A 453 28.66 -6.95 19.92
CA PHE A 453 28.33 -8.28 19.44
C PHE A 453 29.48 -8.89 18.64
N THR A 454 29.70 -10.19 18.78
CA THR A 454 30.49 -10.94 17.79
C THR A 454 29.76 -10.95 16.44
N PRO A 455 30.46 -11.10 15.30
CA PRO A 455 29.81 -11.10 13.97
C PRO A 455 28.67 -12.13 13.84
N ARG A 456 28.81 -13.31 14.43
CA ARG A 456 27.76 -14.35 14.43
C ARG A 456 26.58 -13.97 15.30
N GLN A 457 26.82 -13.44 16.50
CA GLN A 457 25.75 -12.94 17.37
C GLN A 457 24.99 -11.81 16.72
N HIS A 458 25.68 -10.87 16.06
CA HIS A 458 25.05 -9.74 15.37
C HIS A 458 24.06 -10.20 14.29
N LEU A 459 24.46 -11.14 13.44
CA LEU A 459 23.57 -11.72 12.43
C LEU A 459 22.38 -12.47 13.05
N LEU A 460 22.63 -13.25 14.13
CA LEU A 460 21.56 -13.95 14.83
C LEU A 460 20.54 -12.98 15.41
N TRP A 461 21.00 -11.93 16.10
CA TRP A 461 20.10 -10.93 16.67
C TRP A 461 19.33 -10.13 15.63
N LEU A 462 19.92 -9.83 14.44
CA LEU A 462 19.21 -9.23 13.33
C LEU A 462 18.04 -10.11 12.87
N ARG A 463 18.27 -11.40 12.71
CA ARG A 463 17.25 -12.38 12.33
C ARG A 463 16.16 -12.51 13.40
N LEU A 464 16.53 -12.58 14.67
CA LEU A 464 15.57 -12.64 15.78
C LEU A 464 14.72 -11.37 15.88
N CYS A 465 15.33 -10.20 15.71
CA CYS A 465 14.57 -8.95 15.64
C CYS A 465 13.57 -8.96 14.47
N SER A 466 13.94 -9.51 13.29
CA SER A 466 13.01 -9.63 12.17
C SER A 466 11.82 -10.54 12.49
N VAL A 467 12.04 -11.64 13.19
CA VAL A 467 10.94 -12.50 13.68
C VAL A 467 10.08 -11.77 14.71
N GLY A 468 10.68 -11.00 15.61
CA GLY A 468 9.96 -10.20 16.60
C GLY A 468 9.05 -9.14 15.95
N VAL A 469 9.56 -8.41 14.95
CA VAL A 469 8.78 -7.41 14.20
C VAL A 469 7.69 -8.08 13.37
N ALA A 470 7.98 -9.20 12.72
CA ALA A 470 6.98 -9.99 11.99
C ALA A 470 5.87 -10.50 12.91
N GLY A 471 6.23 -10.97 14.13
CA GLY A 471 5.27 -11.33 15.17
C GLY A 471 4.39 -10.16 15.61
N PHE A 472 4.97 -8.95 15.73
CA PHE A 472 4.20 -7.73 16.00
C PHE A 472 3.22 -7.42 14.84
N PHE A 473 3.65 -7.51 13.58
CA PHE A 473 2.77 -7.30 12.43
C PHE A 473 1.63 -8.31 12.41
N LEU A 474 1.93 -9.59 12.70
CA LEU A 474 0.91 -10.64 12.79
C LEU A 474 -0.13 -10.34 13.86
N THR A 475 0.32 -10.07 15.10
CA THR A 475 -0.59 -9.82 16.22
C THR A 475 -1.39 -8.54 16.04
N PHE A 476 -0.77 -7.47 15.56
CA PHE A 476 -1.44 -6.21 15.28
C PHE A 476 -2.51 -6.38 14.19
N SER A 477 -2.18 -7.04 13.07
CA SER A 477 -3.12 -7.32 11.98
C SER A 477 -4.30 -8.19 12.39
N LEU A 478 -4.13 -9.09 13.38
CA LEU A 478 -5.22 -9.95 13.88
C LEU A 478 -6.19 -9.20 14.79
N TRP A 479 -5.69 -8.23 15.58
CA TRP A 479 -6.48 -7.57 16.61
C TRP A 479 -6.96 -6.17 16.25
N PHE A 480 -6.31 -5.54 15.27
CA PHE A 480 -6.66 -4.18 14.90
C PHE A 480 -7.90 -4.15 14.01
N VAL A 481 -8.96 -3.50 14.49
CA VAL A 481 -10.16 -3.26 13.70
C VAL A 481 -9.87 -2.19 12.65
N GLN A 482 -10.21 -2.49 11.41
CA GLN A 482 -10.01 -1.61 10.27
C GLN A 482 -10.71 -0.26 10.48
N LEU A 483 -9.96 0.83 10.30
CA LEU A 483 -10.47 2.20 10.44
C LEU A 483 -10.99 2.72 9.11
N ASP A 484 -11.95 3.64 9.19
CA ASP A 484 -12.30 4.51 8.08
C ASP A 484 -11.07 5.30 7.63
N TYR A 485 -10.88 5.47 6.33
CA TYR A 485 -9.76 6.24 5.76
C TYR A 485 -8.36 5.72 6.11
N LEU A 486 -7.93 4.69 5.40
CA LEU A 486 -6.57 4.17 5.49
C LEU A 486 -5.49 5.23 5.34
N ASN A 487 -5.69 6.16 4.41
CA ASN A 487 -4.73 7.23 4.14
C ASN A 487 -4.57 8.18 5.32
N MET A 488 -5.64 8.50 6.03
CA MET A 488 -5.60 9.34 7.24
C MET A 488 -4.84 8.66 8.38
N PHE A 489 -5.05 7.37 8.59
CA PHE A 489 -4.30 6.59 9.58
C PHE A 489 -2.79 6.63 9.28
N MET A 490 -2.39 6.40 8.03
CA MET A 490 -1.00 6.46 7.60
C MET A 490 -0.38 7.84 7.84
N VAL A 491 -1.11 8.92 7.51
CA VAL A 491 -0.64 10.29 7.72
C VAL A 491 -0.46 10.59 9.20
N ILE A 492 -1.41 10.21 10.06
CA ILE A 492 -1.31 10.42 11.50
C ILE A 492 -0.11 9.68 12.08
N MET A 493 0.07 8.40 11.75
CA MET A 493 1.16 7.60 12.28
C MET A 493 2.53 8.11 11.80
N THR A 494 2.67 8.45 10.53
CA THR A 494 3.92 9.01 10.00
C THR A 494 4.21 10.42 10.50
N SER A 495 3.20 11.21 10.86
CA SER A 495 3.37 12.56 11.42
C SER A 495 4.05 12.55 12.79
N ILE A 496 3.91 11.48 13.57
CA ILE A 496 4.60 11.30 14.86
C ILE A 496 6.12 11.34 14.66
N TRP A 497 6.63 10.58 13.69
CA TRP A 497 8.03 10.61 13.33
C TRP A 497 8.46 11.95 12.73
N THR A 498 7.69 12.46 11.78
CA THR A 498 7.97 13.72 11.09
C THR A 498 8.03 14.89 12.06
N GLY A 499 7.10 14.97 13.02
CA GLY A 499 7.07 16.02 14.05
C GLY A 499 8.18 15.90 15.08
N GLY A 500 8.57 14.66 15.44
CA GLY A 500 9.55 14.41 16.49
C GLY A 500 11.02 14.56 16.06
N ALA A 501 11.35 14.16 14.83
CA ALA A 501 12.74 14.12 14.37
C ALA A 501 12.94 14.55 12.90
N GLY A 502 11.87 14.83 12.17
CA GLY A 502 11.94 15.14 10.74
C GLY A 502 12.73 16.39 10.36
N PRO A 503 12.63 17.53 11.10
CA PRO A 503 13.34 18.76 10.79
C PRO A 503 14.86 18.73 11.09
N VAL A 504 15.32 17.75 11.82
CA VAL A 504 16.71 17.57 12.27
C VAL A 504 17.60 17.01 11.17
#